data_2745bce53049d39a3b910e541d5ea772
#
_entry.id   2745bce53049d39a3b910e541d5ea772
#
_cell.length_a   1.000
_cell.length_b   1.000
_cell.length_c   1.000
_cell.angle_alpha   90.00
_cell.angle_beta   90.00
_cell.angle_gamma   90.00
#
_symmetry.space_group_name_H-M   'P 1'
#
loop_
_entity.id
_entity.type
_entity.pdbx_description
1 polymer ?
#
loop_
_entity_poly.entity_id
_entity_poly.type
_entity_poly.pdbx_seq_one_letter_code
_entity_poly.pdbx_strand_id
1 'polypeptide(L)'
;MKGNDIMNNELMENARSRASEKLVVKRDGKICPYELSRIRSAIYKAYVEVYHNEEQFKEKIGEIITEVNRRILEKEEQKIDIEEIQDIVIEEVNKVDKVVGKAFKDYREERNRIRESKQKLYKEVEGILDGTNLKALNENANKKGYMSSTQRDLMAGELSKVMARRMIPKDIMEAHDKGAIKIHDLDYYVNNIFNCDLINLEDMLQNGTVINNKMIEKPKSLRTAMTIATQISAQVASSQYGGQTITLTHLAPFVRISREKIERKFAKYPINKDIKDKLIDDELKLEIKDSVQTFNYQVNTLQTSNGQSPFLSVCIYLNENPEYTKEVAMLAEEFFKQRLDGMKNKFGIKATQTFPKLLYFLDENNTYEGSEYFYLTKLAVQCTALRMNPDYMSVKKMKQVIGYAFPTMGCRAILSPWFIDGKPVFYGRGNLGVQTVNLPFVALESKRDEKDFFEVLDKYLNLCRRMGELRYEKLKGVKASVAPILWQYGAISRLNPNDDIIDEID
;
A
#
# COMPACT_ATOMS: atom_id res chain seq x y z
N MET A 1 -62.94 -39.73 24.29
CA MET A 1 -61.51 -39.64 24.19
C MET A 1 -60.90 -40.25 22.91
N LYS A 2 -61.55 -41.19 22.20
CA LYS A 2 -60.99 -41.82 20.99
C LYS A 2 -61.15 -41.01 19.68
N GLY A 3 -61.97 -39.98 19.60
CA GLY A 3 -62.17 -39.19 18.38
C GLY A 3 -61.11 -38.06 18.14
N ASN A 4 -60.60 -37.50 19.21
CA ASN A 4 -59.58 -36.44 19.10
C ASN A 4 -58.19 -36.97 18.72
N ASP A 5 -57.83 -38.20 19.07
CA ASP A 5 -56.57 -38.83 18.78
C ASP A 5 -56.51 -39.26 17.30
N ILE A 6 -57.60 -39.66 16.68
CA ILE A 6 -57.68 -40.05 15.26
C ILE A 6 -57.56 -38.79 14.37
N MET A 7 -58.25 -37.71 14.72
CA MET A 7 -58.25 -36.47 14.00
C MET A 7 -56.86 -35.75 14.09
N ASN A 8 -56.21 -35.86 15.26
CA ASN A 8 -54.81 -35.35 15.40
C ASN A 8 -53.79 -36.19 14.62
N ASN A 9 -53.96 -37.50 14.52
CA ASN A 9 -53.09 -38.36 13.72
C ASN A 9 -53.28 -38.14 12.21
N GLU A 10 -54.49 -37.99 11.70
CA GLU A 10 -54.74 -37.64 10.29
C GLU A 10 -54.23 -36.24 9.94
N LEU A 11 -54.39 -35.27 10.83
CA LEU A 11 -53.79 -33.92 10.65
C LEU A 11 -52.25 -33.95 10.62
N MET A 12 -51.64 -34.79 11.46
CA MET A 12 -50.17 -34.98 11.49
C MET A 12 -49.66 -35.73 10.26
N GLU A 13 -50.38 -36.76 9.77
CA GLU A 13 -50.01 -37.47 8.54
C GLU A 13 -50.19 -36.59 7.29
N ASN A 14 -51.30 -35.84 7.20
CA ASN A 14 -51.49 -34.85 6.12
C ASN A 14 -50.44 -33.74 6.13
N ALA A 15 -50.02 -33.25 7.31
CA ALA A 15 -48.94 -32.27 7.45
C ALA A 15 -47.57 -32.86 7.03
N ARG A 16 -47.32 -34.15 7.37
CA ARG A 16 -46.08 -34.86 6.93
C ARG A 16 -46.09 -35.12 5.43
N SER A 17 -47.21 -35.46 4.81
CA SER A 17 -47.35 -35.64 3.38
C SER A 17 -47.11 -34.33 2.61
N ARG A 18 -47.73 -33.23 3.04
CA ARG A 18 -47.51 -31.90 2.44
C ARG A 18 -46.09 -31.41 2.63
N ALA A 19 -45.44 -31.71 3.74
CA ALA A 19 -44.03 -31.35 3.97
C ALA A 19 -43.08 -32.12 3.05
N SER A 20 -43.41 -33.37 2.67
CA SER A 20 -42.60 -34.18 1.73
C SER A 20 -42.71 -33.69 0.28
N GLU A 21 -43.71 -32.88 -0.07
CA GLU A 21 -43.91 -32.32 -1.40
C GLU A 21 -43.30 -30.94 -1.56
N LYS A 22 -42.94 -30.22 -0.48
CA LYS A 22 -42.35 -28.89 -0.54
C LYS A 22 -40.85 -28.97 -0.83
N LEU A 23 -40.43 -28.10 -1.75
CA LEU A 23 -39.05 -27.97 -2.18
C LEU A 23 -38.50 -26.56 -1.87
N VAL A 24 -37.27 -26.49 -1.49
CA VAL A 24 -36.57 -25.22 -1.19
C VAL A 24 -35.56 -24.92 -2.33
N VAL A 25 -35.70 -23.77 -2.94
CA VAL A 25 -34.74 -23.23 -3.88
C VAL A 25 -33.69 -22.52 -3.07
N LYS A 26 -32.46 -23.07 -3.11
CA LYS A 26 -31.30 -22.42 -2.46
C LYS A 26 -30.79 -21.28 -3.31
N ARG A 27 -29.99 -20.40 -2.70
CA ARG A 27 -29.37 -19.23 -3.36
C ARG A 27 -28.47 -19.54 -4.55
N ASP A 28 -27.93 -20.76 -4.62
CA ASP A 28 -27.11 -21.26 -5.73
C ASP A 28 -27.97 -21.92 -6.83
N GLY A 29 -29.30 -21.78 -6.75
CA GLY A 29 -30.27 -22.39 -7.66
C GLY A 29 -30.54 -23.88 -7.41
N LYS A 30 -29.85 -24.54 -6.49
CA LYS A 30 -30.10 -25.94 -6.15
C LYS A 30 -31.42 -26.10 -5.45
N ILE A 31 -32.15 -27.15 -5.82
CA ILE A 31 -33.41 -27.50 -5.22
C ILE A 31 -33.19 -28.65 -4.26
N CYS A 32 -33.73 -28.55 -3.03
CA CYS A 32 -33.64 -29.58 -2.04
C CYS A 32 -35.00 -29.72 -1.30
N PRO A 33 -35.30 -30.88 -0.68
CA PRO A 33 -36.50 -31.06 0.14
C PRO A 33 -36.54 -30.04 1.28
N TYR A 34 -37.77 -29.66 1.66
CA TYR A 34 -38.02 -28.85 2.84
C TYR A 34 -37.77 -29.69 4.10
N GLU A 35 -36.93 -29.16 5.00
CA GLU A 35 -36.58 -29.83 6.27
C GLU A 35 -36.80 -28.88 7.46
N LEU A 36 -37.89 -29.09 8.24
CA LEU A 36 -38.19 -28.27 9.41
C LEU A 36 -37.08 -28.30 10.48
N SER A 37 -36.31 -29.39 10.54
CA SER A 37 -35.20 -29.56 11.48
C SER A 37 -34.11 -28.48 11.30
N ARG A 38 -33.92 -28.00 10.09
CA ARG A 38 -32.95 -26.91 9.79
C ARG A 38 -33.42 -25.57 10.37
N ILE A 39 -34.69 -25.26 10.23
CA ILE A 39 -35.30 -24.05 10.79
C ILE A 39 -35.24 -24.11 12.31
N ARG A 40 -35.65 -25.26 12.90
CA ARG A 40 -35.53 -25.51 14.34
C ARG A 40 -34.12 -25.23 14.84
N SER A 41 -33.12 -25.84 14.23
CA SER A 41 -31.70 -25.64 14.60
C SER A 41 -31.27 -24.19 14.52
N ALA A 42 -31.72 -23.43 13.52
CA ALA A 42 -31.36 -22.02 13.34
C ALA A 42 -31.98 -21.15 14.46
N ILE A 43 -33.27 -21.37 14.81
CA ILE A 43 -33.95 -20.62 15.87
C ILE A 43 -33.31 -20.94 17.23
N TYR A 44 -33.07 -22.24 17.55
CA TYR A 44 -32.37 -22.63 18.76
C TYR A 44 -31.01 -21.92 18.92
N LYS A 45 -30.19 -21.92 17.88
CA LYS A 45 -28.87 -21.24 17.90
C LYS A 45 -29.02 -19.76 18.21
N ALA A 46 -29.99 -19.07 17.64
CA ALA A 46 -30.22 -17.67 17.91
C ALA A 46 -30.60 -17.39 19.38
N TYR A 47 -31.41 -18.23 19.99
CA TYR A 47 -31.74 -18.12 21.41
C TYR A 47 -30.55 -18.40 22.33
N VAL A 48 -29.73 -19.42 22.00
CA VAL A 48 -28.51 -19.74 22.74
C VAL A 48 -27.51 -18.58 22.66
N GLU A 49 -27.37 -17.95 21.49
CA GLU A 49 -26.46 -16.82 21.30
C GLU A 49 -26.84 -15.59 22.12
N VAL A 50 -28.16 -15.33 22.27
CA VAL A 50 -28.68 -14.17 23.01
C VAL A 50 -28.72 -14.41 24.53
N TYR A 51 -29.19 -15.59 24.95
CA TYR A 51 -29.50 -15.84 26.35
C TYR A 51 -28.59 -16.87 27.02
N HIS A 52 -27.70 -17.52 26.29
CA HIS A 52 -26.77 -18.57 26.76
C HIS A 52 -27.48 -19.75 27.46
N ASN A 53 -28.79 -19.85 27.33
CA ASN A 53 -29.66 -20.91 27.91
C ASN A 53 -30.88 -21.11 27.02
N GLU A 54 -31.09 -22.34 26.52
CA GLU A 54 -32.19 -22.69 25.64
C GLU A 54 -33.37 -23.35 26.38
N GLU A 55 -33.12 -23.99 27.54
CA GLU A 55 -34.11 -24.75 28.29
C GLU A 55 -35.33 -23.88 28.70
N GLN A 56 -35.07 -22.64 29.11
CA GLN A 56 -36.07 -21.68 29.56
C GLN A 56 -37.04 -21.25 28.43
N PHE A 57 -36.65 -21.42 27.17
CA PHE A 57 -37.37 -20.90 26.00
C PHE A 57 -37.97 -22.00 25.12
N LYS A 58 -37.92 -23.30 25.53
CA LYS A 58 -38.36 -24.43 24.71
C LYS A 58 -39.80 -24.31 24.23
N GLU A 59 -40.72 -23.86 25.07
CA GLU A 59 -42.14 -23.67 24.70
C GLU A 59 -42.26 -22.57 23.64
N LYS A 60 -41.69 -21.40 23.88
CA LYS A 60 -41.71 -20.28 22.93
C LYS A 60 -41.10 -20.64 21.57
N ILE A 61 -39.98 -21.35 21.59
CA ILE A 61 -39.32 -21.86 20.38
C ILE A 61 -40.23 -22.85 19.65
N GLY A 62 -40.93 -23.71 20.39
CA GLY A 62 -41.89 -24.64 19.84
C GLY A 62 -43.06 -23.96 19.13
N GLU A 63 -43.63 -22.91 19.73
CA GLU A 63 -44.70 -22.09 19.14
C GLU A 63 -44.22 -21.41 17.85
N ILE A 64 -43.04 -20.78 17.86
CA ILE A 64 -42.45 -20.14 16.66
C ILE A 64 -42.27 -21.16 15.54
N ILE A 65 -41.69 -22.33 15.84
CA ILE A 65 -41.44 -23.39 14.84
C ILE A 65 -42.76 -23.86 14.23
N THR A 66 -43.81 -24.04 15.06
CA THR A 66 -45.13 -24.48 14.61
C THR A 66 -45.74 -23.46 13.66
N GLU A 67 -45.69 -22.19 14.01
CA GLU A 67 -46.28 -21.12 13.19
C GLU A 67 -45.49 -20.90 11.88
N VAL A 68 -44.16 -20.91 11.94
CA VAL A 68 -43.32 -20.87 10.74
C VAL A 68 -43.65 -22.03 9.80
N ASN A 69 -43.75 -23.26 10.34
CA ASN A 69 -44.08 -24.42 9.55
C ASN A 69 -45.46 -24.31 8.92
N ARG A 70 -46.47 -23.87 9.68
CA ARG A 70 -47.83 -23.63 9.18
C ARG A 70 -47.82 -22.68 7.98
N ARG A 71 -47.19 -21.49 8.12
CA ARG A 71 -47.11 -20.48 7.05
C ARG A 71 -46.43 -20.99 5.80
N ILE A 72 -45.37 -21.81 5.94
CA ILE A 72 -44.65 -22.41 4.80
C ILE A 72 -45.49 -23.44 4.09
N LEU A 73 -46.22 -24.31 4.83
CA LEU A 73 -47.06 -25.36 4.25
C LEU A 73 -48.34 -24.84 3.61
N GLU A 74 -48.86 -23.70 4.08
CA GLU A 74 -50.07 -23.04 3.50
C GLU A 74 -49.82 -22.33 2.19
N LYS A 75 -48.57 -22.09 1.81
CA LYS A 75 -48.25 -21.50 0.48
C LYS A 75 -48.66 -22.48 -0.62
N GLU A 76 -49.23 -21.93 -1.70
CA GLU A 76 -49.68 -22.74 -2.83
C GLU A 76 -48.50 -23.28 -3.65
N GLU A 77 -47.40 -22.52 -3.71
CA GLU A 77 -46.22 -22.89 -4.50
C GLU A 77 -45.55 -24.12 -3.89
N GLN A 78 -45.22 -25.09 -4.76
CA GLN A 78 -44.44 -26.27 -4.39
C GLN A 78 -42.97 -25.95 -4.12
N LYS A 79 -42.42 -24.91 -4.76
CA LYS A 79 -41.03 -24.43 -4.61
C LYS A 79 -41.05 -23.11 -3.89
N ILE A 80 -40.30 -22.99 -2.79
CA ILE A 80 -40.19 -21.77 -1.98
C ILE A 80 -38.74 -21.33 -1.97
N ASP A 81 -38.50 -20.03 -2.15
CA ASP A 81 -37.15 -19.46 -2.04
C ASP A 81 -36.67 -19.48 -0.57
N ILE A 82 -35.40 -19.78 -0.37
CA ILE A 82 -34.78 -19.80 0.97
C ILE A 82 -34.82 -18.42 1.64
N GLU A 83 -34.81 -17.33 0.89
CA GLU A 83 -34.89 -15.97 1.44
C GLU A 83 -36.30 -15.73 1.99
N GLU A 84 -37.32 -16.16 1.30
CA GLU A 84 -38.71 -16.06 1.75
C GLU A 84 -38.95 -16.86 3.03
N ILE A 85 -38.39 -18.07 3.13
CA ILE A 85 -38.42 -18.86 4.39
C ILE A 85 -37.75 -18.08 5.52
N GLN A 86 -36.62 -17.43 5.27
CA GLN A 86 -35.93 -16.66 6.29
C GLN A 86 -36.71 -15.41 6.72
N ASP A 87 -37.42 -14.76 5.81
CA ASP A 87 -38.28 -13.62 6.12
C ASP A 87 -39.43 -14.07 7.05
N ILE A 88 -40.07 -15.19 6.74
CA ILE A 88 -41.12 -15.78 7.62
C ILE A 88 -40.54 -16.09 9.02
N VAL A 89 -39.35 -16.67 9.09
CA VAL A 89 -38.71 -16.99 10.39
C VAL A 89 -38.45 -15.71 11.19
N ILE A 90 -37.89 -14.67 10.55
CA ILE A 90 -37.61 -13.40 11.23
C ILE A 90 -38.89 -12.74 11.73
N GLU A 91 -39.96 -12.73 10.94
CA GLU A 91 -41.23 -12.17 11.33
C GLU A 91 -41.81 -12.89 12.56
N GLU A 92 -41.84 -14.21 12.54
CA GLU A 92 -42.41 -14.98 13.66
C GLU A 92 -41.55 -14.89 14.92
N VAL A 93 -40.21 -14.92 14.80
CA VAL A 93 -39.32 -14.71 15.94
C VAL A 93 -39.51 -13.30 16.52
N ASN A 94 -39.63 -12.26 15.69
CA ASN A 94 -39.85 -10.89 16.16
C ASN A 94 -41.19 -10.66 16.89
N LYS A 95 -42.25 -11.44 16.56
CA LYS A 95 -43.51 -11.37 17.25
C LYS A 95 -43.41 -11.86 18.71
N VAL A 96 -42.57 -12.86 18.94
CA VAL A 96 -42.40 -13.52 20.25
C VAL A 96 -41.26 -12.91 21.05
N ASP A 97 -40.15 -12.62 20.38
CA ASP A 97 -38.92 -12.05 21.00
C ASP A 97 -38.18 -11.13 20.05
N LYS A 98 -38.32 -9.82 20.27
CA LYS A 98 -37.67 -8.78 19.43
C LYS A 98 -36.16 -8.79 19.52
N VAL A 99 -35.59 -9.21 20.66
CA VAL A 99 -34.13 -9.24 20.85
C VAL A 99 -33.53 -10.36 20.02
N VAL A 100 -34.11 -11.56 20.10
CA VAL A 100 -33.68 -12.71 19.30
C VAL A 100 -33.94 -12.47 17.80
N GLY A 101 -35.10 -11.87 17.46
CA GLY A 101 -35.43 -11.53 16.08
C GLY A 101 -34.44 -10.55 15.45
N LYS A 102 -33.98 -9.55 16.22
CA LYS A 102 -32.91 -8.64 15.78
C LYS A 102 -31.60 -9.38 15.60
N ALA A 103 -31.18 -10.20 16.56
CA ALA A 103 -29.95 -10.99 16.46
C ALA A 103 -29.97 -11.92 15.24
N PHE A 104 -31.12 -12.57 14.97
CA PHE A 104 -31.28 -13.43 13.79
C PHE A 104 -31.18 -12.66 12.49
N LYS A 105 -31.74 -11.45 12.42
CA LYS A 105 -31.64 -10.55 11.27
C LYS A 105 -30.19 -10.07 11.05
N ASP A 106 -29.53 -9.61 12.11
CA ASP A 106 -28.14 -9.14 12.08
C ASP A 106 -27.20 -10.27 11.61
N TYR A 107 -27.40 -11.49 12.12
CA TYR A 107 -26.64 -12.67 11.67
C TYR A 107 -26.87 -12.98 10.17
N ARG A 108 -28.12 -12.91 9.70
CA ARG A 108 -28.45 -13.10 8.27
C ARG A 108 -27.76 -12.07 7.39
N GLU A 109 -27.82 -10.78 7.77
CA GLU A 109 -27.18 -9.69 7.05
C GLU A 109 -25.67 -9.89 6.97
N GLU A 110 -25.03 -10.28 8.08
CA GLU A 110 -23.61 -10.58 8.11
C GLU A 110 -23.24 -11.77 7.20
N ARG A 111 -24.03 -12.84 7.22
CA ARG A 111 -23.83 -14.01 6.33
C ARG A 111 -24.02 -13.66 4.86
N ASN A 112 -24.95 -12.76 4.54
CA ASN A 112 -25.15 -12.25 3.18
C ASN A 112 -23.95 -11.42 2.76
N ARG A 113 -23.49 -10.49 3.59
CA ARG A 113 -22.30 -9.67 3.35
C ARG A 113 -21.06 -10.52 3.09
N ILE A 114 -20.84 -11.59 3.87
CA ILE A 114 -19.73 -12.52 3.65
C ILE A 114 -19.83 -13.21 2.29
N ARG A 115 -21.02 -13.64 1.87
CA ARG A 115 -21.22 -14.30 0.58
C ARG A 115 -21.02 -13.36 -0.59
N GLU A 116 -21.59 -12.16 -0.54
CA GLU A 116 -21.41 -11.12 -1.55
C GLU A 116 -19.94 -10.75 -1.69
N SER A 117 -19.24 -10.61 -0.56
CA SER A 117 -17.80 -10.34 -0.54
C SER A 117 -16.99 -11.46 -1.21
N LYS A 118 -17.37 -12.76 -0.99
CA LYS A 118 -16.73 -13.89 -1.66
C LYS A 118 -17.00 -13.90 -3.16
N GLN A 119 -18.24 -13.69 -3.58
CA GLN A 119 -18.60 -13.64 -5.00
C GLN A 119 -17.90 -12.49 -5.71
N LYS A 120 -17.81 -11.32 -5.06
CA LYS A 120 -17.07 -10.18 -5.57
C LYS A 120 -15.58 -10.52 -5.73
N LEU A 121 -14.97 -11.14 -4.70
CA LEU A 121 -13.57 -11.55 -4.75
C LEU A 121 -13.31 -12.50 -5.94
N TYR A 122 -14.18 -13.51 -6.15
CA TYR A 122 -14.03 -14.41 -7.30
C TYR A 122 -14.08 -13.67 -8.62
N LYS A 123 -15.03 -12.75 -8.80
CA LYS A 123 -15.14 -11.94 -10.03
C LYS A 123 -13.92 -11.04 -10.27
N GLU A 124 -13.40 -10.41 -9.21
CA GLU A 124 -12.18 -9.58 -9.32
C GLU A 124 -10.98 -10.43 -9.75
N VAL A 125 -10.82 -11.63 -9.16
CA VAL A 125 -9.73 -12.56 -9.49
C VAL A 125 -9.89 -13.11 -10.91
N GLU A 126 -11.08 -13.54 -11.32
CA GLU A 126 -11.37 -13.98 -12.69
C GLU A 126 -11.04 -12.85 -13.68
N GLY A 127 -11.45 -11.61 -13.40
CA GLY A 127 -11.14 -10.46 -14.24
C GLY A 127 -9.65 -10.12 -14.33
N ILE A 128 -8.84 -10.46 -13.33
CA ILE A 128 -7.37 -10.35 -13.42
C ILE A 128 -6.82 -11.44 -14.34
N LEU A 129 -7.31 -12.67 -14.23
CA LEU A 129 -6.83 -13.82 -15.00
C LEU A 129 -7.20 -13.72 -16.48
N ASP A 130 -8.41 -13.29 -16.81
CA ASP A 130 -8.90 -13.13 -18.17
C ASP A 130 -8.59 -11.76 -18.81
N GLY A 131 -7.99 -10.83 -18.04
CA GLY A 131 -7.57 -9.52 -18.52
C GLY A 131 -8.69 -8.46 -18.60
N THR A 132 -9.87 -8.71 -18.03
CA THR A 132 -11.02 -7.78 -18.06
C THR A 132 -11.01 -6.77 -16.92
N ASN A 133 -10.34 -7.04 -15.79
CA ASN A 133 -10.20 -6.11 -14.67
C ASN A 133 -9.13 -5.05 -14.96
N LEU A 134 -9.40 -4.12 -15.87
CA LEU A 134 -8.47 -3.08 -16.27
C LEU A 134 -8.05 -2.16 -15.12
N LYS A 135 -8.91 -2.00 -14.11
CA LYS A 135 -8.59 -1.18 -12.94
C LYS A 135 -7.43 -1.77 -12.13
N ALA A 136 -7.47 -3.08 -11.85
CA ALA A 136 -6.40 -3.77 -11.14
C ALA A 136 -5.14 -3.89 -12.02
N LEU A 137 -5.31 -4.26 -13.29
CA LEU A 137 -4.19 -4.47 -14.23
C LEU A 137 -3.40 -3.19 -14.54
N ASN A 138 -4.03 -2.02 -14.45
CA ASN A 138 -3.42 -0.70 -14.68
C ASN A 138 -3.24 0.12 -13.39
N GLU A 139 -3.22 -0.51 -12.24
CA GLU A 139 -3.14 0.15 -10.93
C GLU A 139 -1.94 1.09 -10.82
N ASN A 140 -0.77 0.66 -11.30
CA ASN A 140 0.47 1.42 -11.24
C ASN A 140 1.29 1.33 -12.54
N ALA A 141 1.92 2.44 -12.92
CA ALA A 141 2.77 2.51 -14.11
C ALA A 141 4.03 1.62 -14.03
N ASN A 142 4.46 1.24 -12.83
CA ASN A 142 5.63 0.40 -12.57
C ASN A 142 5.29 -1.11 -12.46
N LYS A 143 4.01 -1.47 -12.59
CA LYS A 143 3.55 -2.88 -12.65
C LYS A 143 3.07 -3.21 -14.07
N LYS A 144 3.37 -4.41 -14.53
CA LYS A 144 2.90 -4.93 -15.82
C LYS A 144 1.87 -6.02 -15.57
N GLY A 145 0.60 -5.65 -15.50
CA GLY A 145 -0.50 -6.51 -15.09
C GLY A 145 -0.68 -7.81 -15.92
N TYR A 146 -0.11 -7.90 -17.12
CA TYR A 146 -0.13 -9.12 -17.94
C TYR A 146 0.94 -10.16 -17.56
N MET A 147 1.90 -9.81 -16.68
CA MET A 147 2.93 -10.74 -16.22
C MET A 147 2.39 -11.63 -15.10
N SER A 148 2.66 -12.93 -15.17
CA SER A 148 2.18 -13.93 -14.20
C SER A 148 2.56 -13.62 -12.74
N SER A 149 3.77 -13.10 -12.51
CA SER A 149 4.21 -12.67 -11.16
C SER A 149 3.39 -11.49 -10.64
N THR A 150 3.08 -10.52 -11.50
CA THR A 150 2.24 -9.37 -11.17
C THR A 150 0.79 -9.78 -10.96
N GLN A 151 0.23 -10.65 -11.79
CA GLN A 151 -1.12 -11.18 -11.60
C GLN A 151 -1.27 -11.88 -10.25
N ARG A 152 -0.26 -12.68 -9.85
CA ARG A 152 -0.24 -13.33 -8.54
C ARG A 152 -0.25 -12.31 -7.40
N ASP A 153 0.50 -11.22 -7.49
CA ASP A 153 0.52 -10.13 -6.50
C ASP A 153 -0.84 -9.40 -6.45
N LEU A 154 -1.43 -9.11 -7.61
CA LEU A 154 -2.75 -8.47 -7.70
C LEU A 154 -3.86 -9.33 -7.08
N MET A 155 -3.85 -10.67 -7.32
CA MET A 155 -4.80 -11.58 -6.66
C MET A 155 -4.62 -11.60 -5.15
N ALA A 156 -3.39 -11.58 -4.64
CA ALA A 156 -3.10 -11.45 -3.21
C ALA A 156 -3.63 -10.13 -2.67
N GLY A 157 -3.49 -9.04 -3.42
CA GLY A 157 -4.03 -7.72 -3.09
C GLY A 157 -5.55 -7.72 -2.93
N GLU A 158 -6.31 -8.36 -3.85
CA GLU A 158 -7.76 -8.45 -3.74
C GLU A 158 -8.20 -9.24 -2.49
N LEU A 159 -7.52 -10.34 -2.16
CA LEU A 159 -7.75 -11.06 -0.91
C LEU A 159 -7.46 -10.18 0.31
N SER A 160 -6.36 -9.45 0.28
CA SER A 160 -5.95 -8.53 1.35
C SER A 160 -6.98 -7.42 1.59
N LYS A 161 -7.57 -6.84 0.54
CA LYS A 161 -8.67 -5.85 0.65
C LYS A 161 -9.88 -6.43 1.39
N VAL A 162 -10.25 -7.69 1.13
CA VAL A 162 -11.35 -8.36 1.84
C VAL A 162 -11.03 -8.57 3.31
N MET A 163 -9.79 -8.94 3.63
CA MET A 163 -9.34 -9.11 5.02
C MET A 163 -9.25 -7.78 5.75
N ALA A 164 -8.69 -6.74 5.13
CA ALA A 164 -8.58 -5.41 5.71
C ALA A 164 -9.96 -4.85 6.14
N ARG A 165 -11.00 -5.06 5.33
CA ARG A 165 -12.38 -4.66 5.64
C ARG A 165 -12.96 -5.30 6.91
N ARG A 166 -12.41 -6.42 7.37
CA ARG A 166 -12.80 -7.09 8.63
C ARG A 166 -12.01 -6.60 9.82
N MET A 167 -10.81 -6.05 9.58
CA MET A 167 -9.90 -5.58 10.62
C MET A 167 -10.13 -4.10 10.95
N ILE A 168 -10.56 -3.31 9.97
CA ILE A 168 -10.79 -1.87 10.11
C ILE A 168 -12.21 -1.62 10.61
N PRO A 169 -12.42 -0.73 11.61
CA PRO A 169 -13.74 -0.36 12.10
C PRO A 169 -14.72 0.05 11.00
N LYS A 170 -15.99 -0.31 11.19
CA LYS A 170 -17.05 -0.13 10.20
C LYS A 170 -17.24 1.32 9.78
N ASP A 171 -17.19 2.27 10.72
CA ASP A 171 -17.36 3.70 10.46
C ASP A 171 -16.26 4.27 9.55
N ILE A 172 -15.02 3.82 9.72
CA ILE A 172 -13.88 4.20 8.86
C ILE A 172 -14.06 3.61 7.45
N MET A 173 -14.47 2.34 7.36
CA MET A 173 -14.71 1.69 6.07
C MET A 173 -15.90 2.30 5.31
N GLU A 174 -16.98 2.66 6.00
CA GLU A 174 -18.12 3.36 5.40
C GLU A 174 -17.72 4.74 4.84
N ALA A 175 -16.89 5.49 5.56
CA ALA A 175 -16.38 6.77 5.08
C ALA A 175 -15.48 6.60 3.84
N HIS A 176 -14.68 5.52 3.80
CA HIS A 176 -13.87 5.15 2.64
C HIS A 176 -14.75 4.76 1.43
N ASP A 177 -15.75 3.93 1.63
CA ASP A 177 -16.64 3.45 0.57
C ASP A 177 -17.53 4.57 0.00
N LYS A 178 -17.95 5.52 0.83
CA LYS A 178 -18.67 6.74 0.40
C LYS A 178 -17.76 7.74 -0.35
N GLY A 179 -16.45 7.57 -0.28
CA GLY A 179 -15.49 8.48 -0.88
C GLY A 179 -15.25 9.78 -0.09
N ALA A 180 -15.68 9.85 1.17
CA ALA A 180 -15.39 10.97 2.06
C ALA A 180 -13.93 11.00 2.49
N ILE A 181 -13.34 9.81 2.71
CA ILE A 181 -11.91 9.60 2.90
C ILE A 181 -11.39 8.54 1.93
N LYS A 182 -10.09 8.54 1.68
CA LYS A 182 -9.41 7.47 0.96
C LYS A 182 -8.33 6.87 1.85
N ILE A 183 -8.44 5.58 2.17
CA ILE A 183 -7.36 4.79 2.73
C ILE A 183 -6.55 4.30 1.53
N HIS A 184 -5.32 4.80 1.37
CA HIS A 184 -4.44 4.37 0.30
C HIS A 184 -3.90 2.98 0.57
N ASP A 185 -3.66 2.22 -0.51
CA ASP A 185 -2.99 0.91 -0.47
C ASP A 185 -3.64 -0.05 0.55
N LEU A 186 -4.97 -0.16 0.50
CA LEU A 186 -5.76 -1.02 1.39
C LEU A 186 -5.40 -2.52 1.21
N ASP A 187 -4.91 -2.88 0.03
CA ASP A 187 -4.40 -4.20 -0.33
C ASP A 187 -3.14 -4.60 0.43
N TYR A 188 -2.38 -3.63 0.95
CA TYR A 188 -1.20 -3.88 1.80
C TYR A 188 -1.47 -3.75 3.30
N TYR A 189 -2.68 -3.31 3.71
CA TYR A 189 -2.98 -3.08 5.13
C TYR A 189 -2.78 -4.31 6.02
N VAL A 190 -3.07 -5.51 5.51
CA VAL A 190 -2.94 -6.77 6.29
C VAL A 190 -1.49 -7.20 6.53
N ASN A 191 -0.55 -6.68 5.76
CA ASN A 191 0.86 -6.99 5.85
C ASN A 191 1.57 -6.05 6.83
N ASN A 192 2.68 -6.51 7.45
CA ASN A 192 3.50 -5.71 8.34
C ASN A 192 4.61 -5.02 7.54
N ILE A 193 4.23 -4.19 6.57
CA ILE A 193 5.15 -3.47 5.68
C ILE A 193 4.84 -1.99 5.66
N PHE A 194 5.86 -1.20 5.34
CA PHE A 194 5.80 0.25 5.25
C PHE A 194 5.29 0.75 3.90
N ASN A 195 4.85 2.01 3.86
CA ASN A 195 4.46 2.64 2.63
C ASN A 195 5.69 3.21 1.90
N CYS A 196 6.22 4.34 2.36
CA CYS A 196 7.35 5.01 1.72
C CYS A 196 8.50 5.20 2.70
N ASP A 197 9.72 5.33 2.18
CA ASP A 197 10.90 5.57 3.00
C ASP A 197 11.92 6.55 2.36
N LEU A 198 12.75 7.13 3.22
CA LEU A 198 13.96 7.86 2.90
C LEU A 198 15.14 6.97 3.28
N ILE A 199 15.72 6.28 2.30
CA ILE A 199 16.78 5.29 2.55
C ILE A 199 18.04 5.99 3.09
N ASN A 200 18.57 5.49 4.21
CA ASN A 200 19.88 5.88 4.71
C ASN A 200 20.99 5.18 3.90
N LEU A 201 21.09 5.59 2.63
CA LEU A 201 22.08 5.02 1.72
C LEU A 201 23.51 5.33 2.14
N GLU A 202 23.73 6.44 2.88
CA GLU A 202 25.05 6.78 3.42
C GLU A 202 25.53 5.69 4.37
N ASP A 203 24.74 5.33 5.37
CA ASP A 203 25.08 4.27 6.32
C ASP A 203 25.34 2.94 5.61
N MET A 204 24.45 2.54 4.70
CA MET A 204 24.57 1.28 3.97
C MET A 204 25.83 1.19 3.11
N LEU A 205 26.25 2.30 2.48
CA LEU A 205 27.44 2.32 1.63
C LEU A 205 28.74 2.52 2.43
N GLN A 206 28.72 3.25 3.54
CA GLN A 206 29.93 3.51 4.35
C GLN A 206 30.25 2.36 5.29
N ASN A 207 29.23 1.75 5.90
CA ASN A 207 29.38 0.70 6.91
C ASN A 207 29.11 -0.71 6.35
N GLY A 208 28.71 -0.79 5.07
CA GLY A 208 28.29 -2.02 4.43
C GLY A 208 26.83 -2.40 4.76
N THR A 209 26.32 -3.36 4.02
CA THR A 209 24.94 -3.88 4.19
C THR A 209 24.88 -5.36 3.86
N VAL A 210 23.72 -5.99 4.02
CA VAL A 210 23.53 -7.41 3.66
C VAL A 210 22.41 -7.53 2.63
N ILE A 211 22.67 -8.19 1.52
CA ILE A 211 21.70 -8.49 0.48
C ILE A 211 21.68 -10.01 0.25
N ASN A 212 20.52 -10.65 0.36
CA ASN A 212 20.36 -12.09 0.21
C ASN A 212 21.40 -12.89 1.00
N ASN A 213 21.58 -12.56 2.29
CA ASN A 213 22.55 -13.17 3.20
C ASN A 213 24.04 -13.05 2.74
N LYS A 214 24.35 -12.09 1.90
CA LYS A 214 25.73 -11.79 1.47
C LYS A 214 26.11 -10.40 1.98
N MET A 215 27.25 -10.33 2.66
CA MET A 215 27.83 -9.06 3.08
C MET A 215 28.29 -8.26 1.88
N ILE A 216 27.86 -7.03 1.79
CA ILE A 216 28.26 -6.04 0.79
C ILE A 216 29.13 -5.03 1.50
N GLU A 217 30.41 -5.03 1.21
CA GLU A 217 31.37 -4.10 1.79
C GLU A 217 31.28 -2.71 1.16
N LYS A 218 31.90 -1.73 1.82
CA LYS A 218 32.04 -0.36 1.32
C LYS A 218 32.58 -0.33 -0.12
N PRO A 219 31.89 0.30 -1.06
CA PRO A 219 32.34 0.43 -2.46
C PRO A 219 33.69 1.15 -2.57
N LYS A 220 34.48 0.75 -3.58
CA LYS A 220 35.80 1.34 -3.90
C LYS A 220 35.79 2.12 -5.22
N SER A 221 34.62 2.49 -5.73
CA SER A 221 34.45 3.35 -6.90
C SER A 221 32.99 3.80 -7.02
N LEU A 222 32.74 4.86 -7.76
CA LEU A 222 31.40 5.36 -8.08
C LEU A 222 30.55 4.30 -8.79
N ARG A 223 31.13 3.60 -9.77
CA ARG A 223 30.42 2.55 -10.53
C ARG A 223 29.89 1.46 -9.60
N THR A 224 30.72 1.00 -8.65
CA THR A 224 30.30 -0.02 -7.68
C THR A 224 29.24 0.54 -6.73
N ALA A 225 29.39 1.77 -6.25
CA ALA A 225 28.40 2.41 -5.36
C ALA A 225 27.03 2.56 -6.05
N MET A 226 27.00 3.02 -7.30
CA MET A 226 25.77 3.13 -8.10
C MET A 226 25.10 1.76 -8.32
N THR A 227 25.87 0.73 -8.61
CA THR A 227 25.34 -0.65 -8.77
C THR A 227 24.74 -1.17 -7.46
N ILE A 228 25.44 -0.99 -6.33
CA ILE A 228 24.95 -1.39 -5.02
C ILE A 228 23.70 -0.60 -4.64
N ALA A 229 23.67 0.71 -4.90
CA ALA A 229 22.48 1.55 -4.65
C ALA A 229 21.23 1.04 -5.38
N THR A 230 21.36 0.55 -6.63
CA THR A 230 20.21 -0.04 -7.34
C THR A 230 19.78 -1.38 -6.77
N GLN A 231 20.72 -2.22 -6.30
CA GLN A 231 20.41 -3.47 -5.63
C GLN A 231 19.71 -3.23 -4.29
N ILE A 232 20.20 -2.27 -3.50
CA ILE A 232 19.53 -1.82 -2.26
C ILE A 232 18.11 -1.37 -2.58
N SER A 233 17.94 -0.49 -3.57
CA SER A 233 16.62 0.01 -3.98
C SER A 233 15.66 -1.11 -4.39
N ALA A 234 16.13 -2.13 -5.07
CA ALA A 234 15.31 -3.29 -5.46
C ALA A 234 14.91 -4.14 -4.24
N GLN A 235 15.79 -4.32 -3.26
CA GLN A 235 15.49 -5.05 -2.02
C GLN A 235 14.55 -4.28 -1.11
N VAL A 236 14.75 -2.98 -0.96
CA VAL A 236 13.84 -2.09 -0.23
C VAL A 236 12.45 -2.12 -0.88
N ALA A 237 12.36 -1.99 -2.20
CA ALA A 237 11.09 -2.06 -2.93
C ALA A 237 10.38 -3.44 -2.80
N SER A 238 11.10 -4.50 -2.44
CA SER A 238 10.50 -5.81 -2.13
C SER A 238 9.99 -5.90 -0.68
N SER A 239 10.35 -4.95 0.17
CA SER A 239 10.06 -4.94 1.62
C SER A 239 9.13 -3.81 2.03
N GLN A 240 8.72 -2.95 1.10
CA GLN A 240 7.77 -1.85 1.27
C GLN A 240 6.90 -1.72 0.02
N TYR A 241 5.80 -0.98 0.06
CA TYR A 241 4.84 -0.94 -1.05
C TYR A 241 4.73 0.42 -1.75
N GLY A 242 5.25 1.48 -1.18
CA GLY A 242 5.23 2.83 -1.76
C GLY A 242 6.53 3.20 -2.46
N GLY A 243 6.80 4.49 -2.50
CA GLY A 243 8.01 5.04 -3.10
C GLY A 243 9.17 5.16 -2.12
N GLN A 244 10.36 5.13 -2.65
CA GLN A 244 11.60 5.31 -1.89
C GLN A 244 12.42 6.45 -2.47
N THR A 245 13.15 7.16 -1.61
CA THR A 245 13.99 8.27 -2.03
C THR A 245 15.42 8.07 -1.53
N ILE A 246 16.39 8.28 -2.42
CA ILE A 246 17.81 8.38 -2.13
C ILE A 246 18.32 9.78 -2.53
N THR A 247 19.48 10.17 -2.03
CA THR A 247 20.13 11.44 -2.41
C THR A 247 21.45 11.21 -3.14
N LEU A 248 21.78 12.09 -4.08
CA LEU A 248 23.09 12.10 -4.73
C LEU A 248 24.22 12.41 -3.75
N THR A 249 23.91 13.13 -2.66
CA THR A 249 24.90 13.46 -1.62
C THR A 249 25.53 12.21 -1.01
N HIS A 250 24.75 11.13 -0.83
CA HIS A 250 25.28 9.85 -0.31
C HIS A 250 26.17 9.10 -1.31
N LEU A 251 26.07 9.42 -2.60
CA LEU A 251 26.90 8.86 -3.67
C LEU A 251 28.13 9.70 -3.98
N ALA A 252 28.10 10.99 -3.66
CA ALA A 252 29.14 11.95 -3.96
C ALA A 252 30.53 11.60 -3.41
N PRO A 253 30.71 11.02 -2.20
CA PRO A 253 32.02 10.59 -1.71
C PRO A 253 32.72 9.60 -2.65
N PHE A 254 31.95 8.78 -3.36
CA PHE A 254 32.49 7.77 -4.28
C PHE A 254 33.01 8.39 -5.61
N VAL A 255 32.61 9.61 -5.96
CA VAL A 255 33.22 10.39 -7.05
C VAL A 255 34.65 10.72 -6.68
N ARG A 256 34.93 11.16 -5.43
CA ARG A 256 36.30 11.43 -4.95
C ARG A 256 37.13 10.15 -4.90
N ILE A 257 36.58 9.06 -4.39
CA ILE A 257 37.25 7.74 -4.36
C ILE A 257 37.66 7.31 -5.80
N SER A 258 36.76 7.51 -6.77
CA SER A 258 37.06 7.21 -8.16
C SER A 258 38.14 8.14 -8.71
N ARG A 259 38.09 9.46 -8.42
CA ARG A 259 39.13 10.41 -8.81
C ARG A 259 40.49 9.98 -8.27
N GLU A 260 40.62 9.70 -6.99
CA GLU A 260 41.87 9.23 -6.37
C GLU A 260 42.40 7.94 -6.99
N LYS A 261 41.47 7.02 -7.36
CA LYS A 261 41.87 5.78 -8.03
C LYS A 261 42.45 6.05 -9.43
N ILE A 262 41.85 6.96 -10.17
CA ILE A 262 42.29 7.41 -11.49
C ILE A 262 43.63 8.14 -11.36
N GLU A 263 43.77 9.04 -10.38
CA GLU A 263 45.05 9.75 -10.10
C GLU A 263 46.17 8.76 -9.80
N ARG A 264 45.95 7.76 -8.95
CA ARG A 264 46.93 6.67 -8.67
C ARG A 264 47.27 5.85 -9.91
N LYS A 265 46.34 5.65 -10.84
CA LYS A 265 46.60 4.99 -12.13
C LYS A 265 47.57 5.82 -12.98
N PHE A 266 47.31 7.14 -13.13
CA PHE A 266 48.13 8.03 -13.95
C PHE A 266 49.45 8.49 -13.29
N ALA A 267 49.54 8.41 -11.94
CA ALA A 267 50.80 8.71 -11.24
C ALA A 267 51.98 7.84 -11.66
N LYS A 268 51.71 6.66 -12.22
CA LYS A 268 52.71 5.69 -12.69
C LYS A 268 53.34 6.07 -14.03
N TYR A 269 52.79 7.05 -14.74
CA TYR A 269 53.24 7.43 -16.06
C TYR A 269 53.96 8.78 -16.01
N PRO A 270 55.13 8.93 -16.70
CA PRO A 270 55.89 10.18 -16.76
C PRO A 270 55.27 11.16 -17.77
N ILE A 271 54.03 11.61 -17.47
CA ILE A 271 53.28 12.53 -18.34
C ILE A 271 53.32 13.94 -17.73
N ASN A 272 53.36 14.97 -18.57
CA ASN A 272 53.25 16.37 -18.16
C ASN A 272 52.01 16.57 -17.28
N LYS A 273 52.12 17.44 -16.25
CA LYS A 273 51.07 17.65 -15.25
C LYS A 273 49.76 18.08 -15.89
N ASP A 274 49.76 19.06 -16.78
CA ASP A 274 48.54 19.59 -17.39
C ASP A 274 47.80 18.53 -18.23
N ILE A 275 48.59 17.71 -18.97
CA ILE A 275 48.06 16.59 -19.74
C ILE A 275 47.49 15.52 -18.77
N LYS A 276 48.20 15.25 -17.67
CA LYS A 276 47.76 14.28 -16.67
C LYS A 276 46.43 14.70 -16.03
N ASP A 277 46.33 15.95 -15.60
CA ASP A 277 45.12 16.48 -14.97
C ASP A 277 43.94 16.44 -15.95
N LYS A 278 44.16 16.77 -17.23
CA LYS A 278 43.14 16.61 -18.26
C LYS A 278 42.70 15.17 -18.46
N LEU A 279 43.62 14.21 -18.51
CA LEU A 279 43.29 12.79 -18.64
C LEU A 279 42.51 12.26 -17.43
N ILE A 280 42.85 12.70 -16.22
CA ILE A 280 42.14 12.36 -14.99
C ILE A 280 40.70 12.89 -15.06
N ASP A 281 40.50 14.13 -15.45
CA ASP A 281 39.16 14.72 -15.57
C ASP A 281 38.32 14.06 -16.66
N ASP A 282 38.91 13.74 -17.81
CA ASP A 282 38.20 13.07 -18.91
C ASP A 282 37.81 11.63 -18.52
N GLU A 283 38.68 10.87 -17.85
CA GLU A 283 38.39 9.50 -17.39
C GLU A 283 37.35 9.53 -16.27
N LEU A 284 37.41 10.51 -15.35
CA LEU A 284 36.38 10.66 -14.30
C LEU A 284 35.00 10.99 -14.89
N LYS A 285 34.94 11.91 -15.89
CA LYS A 285 33.68 12.20 -16.59
C LYS A 285 33.12 10.98 -17.28
N LEU A 286 33.96 10.14 -17.88
CA LEU A 286 33.56 8.89 -18.50
C LEU A 286 33.03 7.91 -17.46
N GLU A 287 33.70 7.73 -16.30
CA GLU A 287 33.24 6.88 -15.23
C GLU A 287 31.89 7.37 -14.67
N ILE A 288 31.68 8.67 -14.49
CA ILE A 288 30.40 9.25 -14.05
C ILE A 288 29.30 8.91 -15.07
N LYS A 289 29.55 9.16 -16.35
CA LYS A 289 28.62 8.88 -17.44
C LYS A 289 28.19 7.42 -17.45
N ASP A 290 29.15 6.50 -17.42
CA ASP A 290 28.90 5.07 -17.45
C ASP A 290 28.15 4.60 -16.18
N SER A 291 28.50 5.18 -15.02
CA SER A 291 27.88 4.84 -13.74
C SER A 291 26.42 5.28 -13.69
N VAL A 292 26.11 6.50 -14.12
CA VAL A 292 24.75 7.02 -14.19
C VAL A 292 23.93 6.25 -15.23
N GLN A 293 24.53 5.90 -16.37
CA GLN A 293 23.86 5.06 -17.37
C GLN A 293 23.50 3.67 -16.79
N THR A 294 24.46 3.03 -16.13
CA THR A 294 24.24 1.73 -15.47
C THR A 294 23.10 1.82 -14.43
N PHE A 295 23.14 2.86 -13.61
CA PHE A 295 22.09 3.13 -12.62
C PHE A 295 20.72 3.27 -13.28
N ASN A 296 20.59 4.12 -14.29
CA ASN A 296 19.34 4.34 -15.01
C ASN A 296 18.82 3.04 -15.65
N TYR A 297 19.68 2.24 -16.28
CA TYR A 297 19.29 0.95 -16.86
C TYR A 297 18.82 -0.02 -15.78
N GLN A 298 19.55 -0.16 -14.68
CA GLN A 298 19.20 -1.10 -13.62
C GLN A 298 17.87 -0.72 -12.95
N VAL A 299 17.63 0.56 -12.61
CA VAL A 299 16.35 1.00 -12.04
C VAL A 299 15.16 0.69 -12.94
N ASN A 300 15.33 0.71 -14.26
CA ASN A 300 14.23 0.45 -15.21
C ASN A 300 14.15 -1.02 -15.67
N THR A 301 15.14 -1.85 -15.39
CA THR A 301 15.19 -3.25 -15.84
C THR A 301 15.12 -4.27 -14.70
N LEU A 302 15.56 -3.90 -13.50
CA LEU A 302 15.40 -4.74 -12.32
C LEU A 302 13.92 -4.76 -11.90
N GLN A 303 13.45 -5.94 -11.54
CA GLN A 303 12.11 -6.14 -11.01
C GLN A 303 12.20 -6.70 -9.59
N THR A 304 11.27 -6.26 -8.75
CA THR A 304 11.06 -6.86 -7.43
C THR A 304 10.41 -8.24 -7.57
N SER A 305 10.32 -8.97 -6.47
CA SER A 305 9.60 -10.25 -6.40
C SER A 305 8.14 -10.17 -6.88
N ASN A 306 7.54 -8.98 -6.81
CA ASN A 306 6.15 -8.70 -7.20
C ASN A 306 6.00 -8.29 -8.68
N GLY A 307 7.08 -8.35 -9.47
CA GLY A 307 7.06 -8.00 -10.89
C GLY A 307 6.94 -6.50 -11.18
N GLN A 308 7.24 -5.62 -10.21
CA GLN A 308 7.28 -4.17 -10.38
C GLN A 308 8.73 -3.65 -10.43
N SER A 309 8.95 -2.53 -11.12
CA SER A 309 10.19 -1.76 -11.01
C SER A 309 10.18 -0.92 -9.72
N PRO A 310 11.35 -0.69 -9.08
CA PRO A 310 11.40 0.16 -7.89
C PRO A 310 10.83 1.55 -8.16
N PHE A 311 9.90 2.01 -7.31
CA PHE A 311 9.37 3.38 -7.36
C PHE A 311 10.40 4.32 -6.69
N LEU A 312 11.48 4.61 -7.42
CA LEU A 312 12.63 5.33 -6.89
C LEU A 312 12.57 6.81 -7.26
N SER A 313 12.85 7.66 -6.28
CA SER A 313 13.17 9.09 -6.47
C SER A 313 14.62 9.35 -6.10
N VAL A 314 15.26 10.24 -6.84
CA VAL A 314 16.65 10.69 -6.60
C VAL A 314 16.61 12.17 -6.26
N CYS A 315 17.05 12.51 -5.05
CA CYS A 315 17.20 13.88 -4.58
C CYS A 315 18.50 14.49 -5.15
N ILE A 316 18.37 15.68 -5.70
CA ILE A 316 19.47 16.50 -6.23
C ILE A 316 19.45 17.83 -5.47
N TYR A 317 20.12 17.86 -4.33
CA TYR A 317 20.25 19.05 -3.49
C TYR A 317 21.73 19.39 -3.31
N LEU A 318 22.21 20.42 -4.03
CA LEU A 318 23.63 20.76 -4.09
C LEU A 318 24.25 21.13 -2.73
N ASN A 319 23.47 21.84 -1.90
CA ASN A 319 23.91 22.30 -0.57
C ASN A 319 23.42 21.40 0.57
N GLU A 320 22.98 20.16 0.29
CA GLU A 320 22.60 19.21 1.34
C GLU A 320 23.79 18.90 2.27
N ASN A 321 24.96 18.68 1.66
CA ASN A 321 26.26 18.68 2.34
C ASN A 321 27.22 19.55 1.53
N PRO A 322 27.57 20.77 2.02
CA PRO A 322 28.46 21.70 1.29
C PRO A 322 29.83 21.14 0.91
N GLU A 323 30.29 20.12 1.65
CA GLU A 323 31.56 19.46 1.36
C GLU A 323 31.57 18.79 -0.04
N TYR A 324 30.41 18.30 -0.47
CA TYR A 324 30.26 17.51 -1.70
C TYR A 324 29.51 18.23 -2.82
N THR A 325 29.32 19.56 -2.72
CA THR A 325 28.56 20.35 -3.70
C THR A 325 29.05 20.12 -5.15
N LYS A 326 30.36 20.09 -5.36
CA LYS A 326 30.97 19.90 -6.69
C LYS A 326 30.68 18.51 -7.25
N GLU A 327 30.82 17.47 -6.45
CA GLU A 327 30.57 16.08 -6.84
C GLU A 327 29.07 15.83 -7.11
N VAL A 328 28.19 16.40 -6.28
CA VAL A 328 26.74 16.36 -6.51
C VAL A 328 26.39 17.07 -7.82
N ALA A 329 27.00 18.22 -8.11
CA ALA A 329 26.79 18.94 -9.36
C ALA A 329 27.22 18.13 -10.59
N MET A 330 28.35 17.44 -10.53
CA MET A 330 28.83 16.55 -11.61
C MET A 330 27.84 15.39 -11.86
N LEU A 331 27.34 14.79 -10.81
CA LEU A 331 26.31 13.72 -10.90
C LEU A 331 24.99 14.27 -11.45
N ALA A 332 24.53 15.41 -10.95
CA ALA A 332 23.30 16.07 -11.39
C ALA A 332 23.34 16.41 -12.89
N GLU A 333 24.43 16.96 -13.36
CA GLU A 333 24.62 17.28 -14.76
C GLU A 333 24.45 16.04 -15.65
N GLU A 334 25.04 14.92 -15.28
CA GLU A 334 24.97 13.70 -16.05
C GLU A 334 23.57 13.07 -15.97
N PHE A 335 22.91 13.09 -14.81
CA PHE A 335 21.50 12.65 -14.67
C PHE A 335 20.57 13.44 -15.58
N PHE A 336 20.75 14.77 -15.67
CA PHE A 336 19.94 15.61 -16.57
C PHE A 336 20.25 15.34 -18.04
N LYS A 337 21.51 15.20 -18.43
CA LYS A 337 21.90 14.87 -19.80
C LYS A 337 21.28 13.56 -20.26
N GLN A 338 21.34 12.52 -19.44
CA GLN A 338 20.75 11.23 -19.78
C GLN A 338 19.22 11.27 -19.73
N ARG A 339 18.63 12.10 -18.88
CA ARG A 339 17.19 12.34 -18.89
C ARG A 339 16.72 12.99 -20.19
N LEU A 340 17.45 14.00 -20.68
CA LEU A 340 17.18 14.64 -21.96
C LEU A 340 17.31 13.66 -23.12
N ASP A 341 18.37 12.86 -23.15
CA ASP A 341 18.60 11.86 -24.18
C ASP A 341 17.52 10.80 -24.22
N GLY A 342 16.99 10.40 -23.05
CA GLY A 342 16.00 9.34 -22.90
C GLY A 342 16.60 7.94 -23.05
N MET A 343 15.77 6.92 -22.80
CA MET A 343 16.14 5.50 -22.91
C MET A 343 15.44 4.86 -24.11
N LYS A 344 16.14 4.03 -24.86
CA LYS A 344 15.54 3.28 -25.97
C LYS A 344 14.58 2.21 -25.44
N ASN A 345 13.36 2.23 -25.94
CA ASN A 345 12.38 1.15 -25.71
C ASN A 345 12.69 -0.07 -26.61
N LYS A 346 11.87 -1.14 -26.50
CA LYS A 346 12.03 -2.37 -27.31
C LYS A 346 11.98 -2.16 -28.84
N PHE A 347 11.52 -1.00 -29.30
CA PHE A 347 11.46 -0.64 -30.72
C PHE A 347 12.64 0.28 -31.15
N GLY A 348 13.60 0.54 -30.26
CA GLY A 348 14.72 1.43 -30.52
C GLY A 348 14.41 2.93 -30.40
N ILE A 349 13.17 3.29 -30.05
CA ILE A 349 12.73 4.68 -29.93
C ILE A 349 13.11 5.20 -28.55
N LYS A 350 13.76 6.37 -28.50
CA LYS A 350 14.10 7.06 -27.26
C LYS A 350 12.83 7.62 -26.60
N ALA A 351 12.55 7.14 -25.39
CA ALA A 351 11.39 7.52 -24.60
C ALA A 351 11.82 8.08 -23.23
N THR A 352 10.92 8.81 -22.59
CA THR A 352 11.12 9.28 -21.22
C THR A 352 11.13 8.09 -20.27
N GLN A 353 12.15 8.05 -19.39
CA GLN A 353 12.23 7.05 -18.33
C GLN A 353 11.19 7.34 -17.26
N THR A 354 10.49 6.32 -16.79
CA THR A 354 9.55 6.44 -15.68
C THR A 354 10.29 6.69 -14.37
N PHE A 355 11.36 5.95 -14.13
CA PHE A 355 12.21 6.04 -12.93
C PHE A 355 13.69 6.16 -13.29
N PRO A 356 14.51 6.70 -12.36
CA PRO A 356 14.10 7.37 -11.12
C PRO A 356 13.37 8.68 -11.42
N LYS A 357 12.46 9.09 -10.55
CA LYS A 357 11.97 10.48 -10.54
C LYS A 357 13.07 11.36 -9.97
N LEU A 358 13.33 12.52 -10.57
CA LEU A 358 14.34 13.45 -10.10
C LEU A 358 13.68 14.58 -9.31
N LEU A 359 14.21 14.86 -8.12
CA LEU A 359 13.80 15.97 -7.23
C LEU A 359 14.92 16.99 -7.23
N TYR A 360 14.74 18.12 -7.89
CA TYR A 360 15.75 19.16 -7.99
C TYR A 360 15.48 20.33 -7.05
N PHE A 361 16.42 20.56 -6.14
CA PHE A 361 16.32 21.60 -5.13
C PHE A 361 16.87 22.92 -5.64
N LEU A 362 16.02 23.94 -5.66
CA LEU A 362 16.36 25.32 -6.00
C LEU A 362 16.84 26.05 -4.75
N ASP A 363 18.10 26.46 -4.77
CA ASP A 363 18.78 27.18 -3.70
C ASP A 363 19.54 28.39 -4.27
N GLU A 364 20.18 29.18 -3.44
CA GLU A 364 20.86 30.41 -3.83
C GLU A 364 21.99 30.17 -4.86
N ASN A 365 22.69 29.02 -4.78
CA ASN A 365 23.81 28.69 -5.63
C ASN A 365 23.42 28.20 -7.05
N ASN A 366 22.14 27.97 -7.33
CA ASN A 366 21.69 27.43 -8.62
C ASN A 366 20.45 28.12 -9.23
N THR A 367 19.78 29.02 -8.48
CA THR A 367 18.47 29.58 -8.91
C THR A 367 18.62 30.82 -9.77
N TYR A 368 19.61 31.64 -9.52
CA TYR A 368 19.75 32.98 -10.15
C TYR A 368 20.79 32.99 -11.24
N GLU A 369 20.56 33.79 -12.28
CA GLU A 369 21.56 34.05 -13.32
C GLU A 369 22.84 34.61 -12.71
N GLY A 370 23.99 34.01 -13.07
CA GLY A 370 25.28 34.32 -12.47
C GLY A 370 25.69 33.51 -11.25
N SER A 371 24.78 32.73 -10.68
CA SER A 371 25.15 31.74 -9.63
C SER A 371 25.97 30.59 -10.25
N GLU A 372 26.88 30.01 -9.47
CA GLU A 372 27.88 29.03 -9.93
C GLU A 372 27.25 27.82 -10.66
N TYR A 373 26.11 27.34 -10.18
CA TYR A 373 25.46 26.16 -10.73
C TYR A 373 24.17 26.48 -11.51
N PHE A 374 23.93 27.72 -11.91
CA PHE A 374 22.74 28.08 -12.70
C PHE A 374 22.62 27.31 -14.01
N TYR A 375 23.76 26.89 -14.59
CA TYR A 375 23.75 26.03 -15.77
C TYR A 375 22.99 24.70 -15.58
N LEU A 376 23.01 24.13 -14.37
CA LEU A 376 22.24 22.96 -14.04
C LEU A 376 20.72 23.24 -14.07
N THR A 377 20.30 24.41 -13.58
CA THR A 377 18.91 24.83 -13.66
C THR A 377 18.46 25.03 -15.10
N LYS A 378 19.28 25.61 -15.96
CA LYS A 378 19.00 25.67 -17.40
C LYS A 378 18.79 24.27 -17.99
N LEU A 379 19.65 23.32 -17.64
CA LEU A 379 19.60 21.94 -18.10
C LEU A 379 18.35 21.24 -17.55
N ALA A 380 17.99 21.45 -16.27
CA ALA A 380 16.78 20.93 -15.64
C ALA A 380 15.51 21.46 -16.33
N VAL A 381 15.48 22.75 -16.68
CA VAL A 381 14.35 23.36 -17.42
C VAL A 381 14.20 22.74 -18.82
N GLN A 382 15.31 22.47 -19.52
CA GLN A 382 15.26 21.73 -20.79
C GLN A 382 14.67 20.32 -20.60
N CYS A 383 15.06 19.62 -19.52
CA CYS A 383 14.46 18.33 -19.16
C CYS A 383 12.96 18.47 -18.92
N THR A 384 12.53 19.51 -18.21
CA THR A 384 11.11 19.73 -17.95
C THR A 384 10.32 19.94 -19.25
N ALA A 385 10.84 20.77 -20.14
CA ALA A 385 10.20 21.08 -21.41
C ALA A 385 10.02 19.83 -22.31
N LEU A 386 10.98 18.91 -22.31
CA LEU A 386 10.96 17.72 -23.17
C LEU A 386 10.49 16.44 -22.50
N ARG A 387 10.66 16.32 -21.17
CA ARG A 387 10.47 15.07 -20.41
C ARG A 387 9.56 15.20 -19.21
N MET A 388 9.03 16.41 -18.92
CA MET A 388 8.17 16.69 -17.75
C MET A 388 8.82 16.27 -16.41
N ASN A 389 10.14 16.42 -16.29
CA ASN A 389 10.96 16.06 -15.14
C ASN A 389 12.22 16.92 -15.14
N PRO A 390 12.79 17.37 -14.00
CA PRO A 390 12.52 16.98 -12.61
C PRO A 390 11.32 17.72 -11.97
N ASP A 391 10.94 17.28 -10.75
CA ASP A 391 10.13 18.07 -9.84
C ASP A 391 11.02 19.08 -9.11
N TYR A 392 10.54 20.32 -8.93
CA TYR A 392 11.32 21.39 -8.31
C TYR A 392 10.91 21.60 -6.85
N MET A 393 11.91 21.70 -5.97
CA MET A 393 11.75 21.93 -4.54
C MET A 393 12.40 23.26 -4.15
N SER A 394 11.67 24.18 -3.53
CA SER A 394 12.23 25.46 -3.09
C SER A 394 12.83 25.33 -1.69
N VAL A 395 14.16 25.37 -1.59
CA VAL A 395 14.90 25.36 -0.31
C VAL A 395 14.45 26.52 0.58
N LYS A 396 14.39 27.73 0.02
CA LYS A 396 13.93 28.92 0.74
C LYS A 396 12.54 28.73 1.35
N LYS A 397 11.59 28.18 0.58
CA LYS A 397 10.22 27.99 1.06
C LYS A 397 10.15 26.88 2.11
N MET A 398 10.86 25.78 1.91
CA MET A 398 10.91 24.72 2.89
C MET A 398 11.49 25.20 4.24
N LYS A 399 12.60 25.92 4.21
CA LYS A 399 13.20 26.53 5.42
C LYS A 399 12.24 27.51 6.12
N GLN A 400 11.47 28.29 5.36
CA GLN A 400 10.47 29.20 5.93
C GLN A 400 9.30 28.49 6.63
N VAL A 401 8.84 27.37 6.08
CA VAL A 401 7.65 26.67 6.55
C VAL A 401 7.98 25.60 7.60
N ILE A 402 9.09 24.89 7.41
CA ILE A 402 9.43 23.68 8.18
C ILE A 402 10.68 23.89 9.04
N GLY A 403 11.49 24.95 8.72
CA GLY A 403 12.78 25.21 9.36
C GLY A 403 13.97 24.54 8.66
N TYR A 404 13.74 23.52 7.85
CA TYR A 404 14.75 22.71 7.19
C TYR A 404 14.37 22.41 5.75
N ALA A 405 15.37 22.13 4.89
CA ALA A 405 15.17 21.58 3.57
C ALA A 405 15.74 20.15 3.53
N PHE A 406 14.90 19.20 3.15
CA PHE A 406 15.26 17.78 3.06
C PHE A 406 14.38 17.08 2.02
N PRO A 407 14.75 15.89 1.52
CA PRO A 407 13.99 15.20 0.51
C PRO A 407 12.56 14.86 0.95
N THR A 408 11.67 14.89 -0.03
CA THR A 408 10.31 14.35 0.14
C THR A 408 10.35 12.85 -0.13
N MET A 409 9.34 12.15 0.38
CA MET A 409 9.08 10.77 -0.01
C MET A 409 8.71 10.64 -1.49
N GLY A 410 8.72 9.44 -2.04
CA GLY A 410 8.37 9.17 -3.42
C GLY A 410 7.01 9.73 -3.85
N CYS A 411 6.05 9.78 -2.95
CA CYS A 411 4.72 10.38 -3.13
C CYS A 411 4.68 11.90 -2.92
N ARG A 412 5.80 12.57 -2.65
CA ARG A 412 5.98 14.00 -2.29
C ARG A 412 5.48 14.36 -0.88
N ALA A 413 5.13 13.40 -0.04
CA ALA A 413 4.88 13.65 1.36
C ALA A 413 6.16 14.14 2.05
N ILE A 414 6.00 15.10 2.96
CA ILE A 414 7.07 15.67 3.76
C ILE A 414 6.90 15.13 5.18
N LEU A 415 7.96 14.53 5.74
CA LEU A 415 7.97 14.10 7.13
C LEU A 415 8.19 15.29 8.06
N SER A 416 7.68 15.19 9.29
CA SER A 416 8.00 16.16 10.34
C SER A 416 9.52 16.13 10.63
N PRO A 417 10.15 17.27 10.95
CA PRO A 417 11.52 17.26 11.45
C PRO A 417 11.64 16.35 12.68
N TRP A 418 12.69 15.54 12.71
CA TRP A 418 13.05 14.67 13.83
C TRP A 418 14.48 14.94 14.27
N PHE A 419 14.78 14.82 15.54
CA PHE A 419 16.09 15.17 16.10
C PHE A 419 16.63 14.04 16.95
N ILE A 420 17.90 13.70 16.74
CA ILE A 420 18.69 12.83 17.60
C ILE A 420 19.87 13.68 18.10
N ASP A 421 20.05 13.79 19.43
CA ASP A 421 21.08 14.62 20.07
C ASP A 421 21.10 16.07 19.54
N GLY A 422 19.93 16.66 19.31
CA GLY A 422 19.77 18.03 18.79
C GLY A 422 20.09 18.22 17.31
N LYS A 423 20.41 17.15 16.58
CA LYS A 423 20.68 17.18 15.13
C LYS A 423 19.47 16.66 14.35
N PRO A 424 19.06 17.34 13.26
CA PRO A 424 17.97 16.86 12.44
C PRO A 424 18.34 15.56 11.71
N VAL A 425 17.42 14.60 11.70
CA VAL A 425 17.55 13.31 10.98
C VAL A 425 16.53 13.27 9.88
N PHE A 426 16.98 13.09 8.66
CA PHE A 426 16.13 13.08 7.46
C PHE A 426 16.04 11.71 6.81
N TYR A 427 17.12 10.92 6.83
CA TYR A 427 17.18 9.57 6.27
C TYR A 427 17.04 8.50 7.34
N GLY A 428 16.80 7.27 6.92
CA GLY A 428 16.45 6.20 7.85
C GLY A 428 15.05 6.39 8.43
N ARG A 429 14.14 6.97 7.67
CA ARG A 429 12.77 7.28 8.12
C ARG A 429 11.75 6.87 7.07
N GLY A 430 10.54 6.59 7.54
CA GLY A 430 9.45 6.17 6.67
C GLY A 430 8.08 6.63 7.17
N ASN A 431 7.04 6.39 6.38
CA ASN A 431 5.67 6.59 6.80
C ASN A 431 4.89 5.26 6.82
N LEU A 432 3.93 5.16 7.74
CA LEU A 432 3.12 3.95 7.95
C LEU A 432 2.03 3.79 6.89
N GLY A 433 1.67 4.86 6.20
CA GLY A 433 0.60 4.88 5.22
C GLY A 433 -0.01 6.26 5.05
N VAL A 434 -0.87 6.40 4.05
CA VAL A 434 -1.49 7.66 3.67
C VAL A 434 -3.01 7.54 3.73
N GLN A 435 -3.65 8.56 4.29
CA GLN A 435 -5.08 8.78 4.21
C GLN A 435 -5.35 10.16 3.60
N THR A 436 -6.36 10.25 2.75
CA THR A 436 -6.76 11.50 2.11
C THR A 436 -8.19 11.83 2.49
N VAL A 437 -8.46 13.08 2.89
CA VAL A 437 -9.81 13.60 3.06
C VAL A 437 -10.26 14.25 1.74
N ASN A 438 -11.46 13.92 1.29
CA ASN A 438 -12.07 14.49 0.09
C ASN A 438 -12.74 15.82 0.43
N LEU A 439 -12.02 16.94 0.30
CA LEU A 439 -12.55 18.28 0.62
C LEU A 439 -13.79 18.67 -0.22
N PRO A 440 -13.89 18.38 -1.53
CA PRO A 440 -15.13 18.55 -2.28
C PRO A 440 -16.32 17.80 -1.68
N PHE A 441 -16.13 16.58 -1.20
CA PHE A 441 -17.15 15.80 -0.52
C PHE A 441 -17.58 16.46 0.79
N VAL A 442 -16.61 16.92 1.60
CA VAL A 442 -16.87 17.67 2.84
C VAL A 442 -17.72 18.92 2.57
N ALA A 443 -17.35 19.71 1.54
CA ALA A 443 -18.09 20.91 1.16
C ALA A 443 -19.52 20.64 0.70
N LEU A 444 -19.76 19.49 0.04
CA LEU A 444 -21.10 19.07 -0.38
C LEU A 444 -21.93 18.56 0.81
N GLU A 445 -21.34 17.78 1.72
CA GLU A 445 -22.01 17.26 2.91
C GLU A 445 -22.39 18.39 3.88
N SER A 446 -21.56 19.42 4.02
CA SER A 446 -21.83 20.63 4.81
C SER A 446 -22.82 21.61 4.14
N LYS A 447 -23.41 21.25 2.99
CA LYS A 447 -24.33 22.10 2.21
C LYS A 447 -23.74 23.46 1.84
N ARG A 448 -22.40 23.56 1.79
CA ARG A 448 -21.61 24.77 1.53
C ARG A 448 -21.73 25.84 2.62
N ASP A 449 -22.11 25.46 3.83
CA ASP A 449 -22.01 26.31 5.01
C ASP A 449 -20.58 26.23 5.59
N GLU A 450 -19.97 27.35 5.90
CA GLU A 450 -18.57 27.41 6.34
C GLU A 450 -18.39 26.79 7.74
N LYS A 451 -19.32 27.03 8.66
CA LYS A 451 -19.24 26.45 10.02
C LYS A 451 -19.41 24.93 9.96
N ASP A 452 -20.43 24.47 9.28
CA ASP A 452 -20.71 23.06 9.09
C ASP A 452 -19.55 22.37 8.34
N PHE A 453 -18.86 23.09 7.44
CA PHE A 453 -17.69 22.57 6.72
C PHE A 453 -16.58 22.15 7.67
N PHE A 454 -16.23 22.99 8.64
CA PHE A 454 -15.16 22.65 9.58
C PHE A 454 -15.58 21.53 10.54
N GLU A 455 -16.82 21.45 10.97
CA GLU A 455 -17.34 20.36 11.79
C GLU A 455 -17.29 19.01 11.03
N VAL A 456 -17.70 19.00 9.76
CA VAL A 456 -17.63 17.81 8.90
C VAL A 456 -16.17 17.45 8.57
N LEU A 457 -15.30 18.45 8.36
CA LEU A 457 -13.87 18.23 8.15
C LEU A 457 -13.22 17.54 9.37
N ASP A 458 -13.47 18.06 10.57
CA ASP A 458 -12.93 17.49 11.82
C ASP A 458 -13.40 16.06 12.05
N LYS A 459 -14.67 15.76 11.73
CA LYS A 459 -15.18 14.39 11.75
C LYS A 459 -14.32 13.46 10.89
N TYR A 460 -14.02 13.82 9.64
CA TYR A 460 -13.26 12.98 8.72
C TYR A 460 -11.75 12.95 9.03
N LEU A 461 -11.19 14.07 9.50
CA LEU A 461 -9.82 14.10 10.02
C LEU A 461 -9.64 13.15 11.21
N ASN A 462 -10.62 13.10 12.12
CA ASN A 462 -10.58 12.14 13.24
C ASN A 462 -10.63 10.69 12.79
N LEU A 463 -11.40 10.35 11.74
CA LEU A 463 -11.39 9.00 11.17
C LEU A 463 -10.01 8.67 10.54
N CYS A 464 -9.39 9.64 9.85
CA CYS A 464 -8.03 9.46 9.31
C CYS A 464 -6.99 9.29 10.43
N ARG A 465 -7.07 10.06 11.53
CA ARG A 465 -6.21 9.90 12.71
C ARG A 465 -6.35 8.51 13.31
N ARG A 466 -7.58 8.07 13.58
CA ARG A 466 -7.86 6.70 14.09
C ARG A 466 -7.33 5.61 13.17
N MET A 467 -7.40 5.80 11.86
CA MET A 467 -6.82 4.86 10.90
C MET A 467 -5.28 4.79 11.01
N GLY A 468 -4.63 5.95 11.24
CA GLY A 468 -3.19 6.02 11.53
C GLY A 468 -2.82 5.24 12.79
N GLU A 469 -3.57 5.45 13.87
CA GLU A 469 -3.40 4.73 15.14
C GLU A 469 -3.55 3.21 14.97
N LEU A 470 -4.53 2.76 14.18
CA LEU A 470 -4.70 1.32 13.89
C LEU A 470 -3.51 0.72 13.14
N ARG A 471 -2.88 1.48 12.23
CA ARG A 471 -1.65 1.03 11.57
C ARG A 471 -0.48 0.93 12.56
N TYR A 472 -0.34 1.90 13.43
CA TYR A 472 0.68 1.91 14.48
C TYR A 472 0.50 0.73 15.45
N GLU A 473 -0.69 0.58 16.02
CA GLU A 473 -1.02 -0.53 16.94
C GLU A 473 -0.74 -1.91 16.33
N LYS A 474 -1.01 -2.06 15.03
CA LYS A 474 -0.74 -3.30 14.30
C LYS A 474 0.74 -3.66 14.21
N LEU A 475 1.64 -2.69 14.32
CA LEU A 475 3.09 -2.92 14.25
C LEU A 475 3.72 -3.25 15.60
N LYS A 476 2.99 -3.10 16.69
CA LYS A 476 3.47 -3.50 18.02
C LYS A 476 3.77 -5.00 18.07
N GLY A 477 4.95 -5.35 18.56
CA GLY A 477 5.43 -6.73 18.65
C GLY A 477 5.93 -7.33 17.32
N VAL A 478 5.92 -6.54 16.23
CA VAL A 478 6.52 -6.97 14.97
C VAL A 478 8.04 -6.88 15.07
N LYS A 479 8.73 -7.97 14.72
CA LYS A 479 10.19 -8.09 14.85
C LYS A 479 10.92 -7.58 13.62
N ALA A 480 12.13 -7.06 13.82
CA ALA A 480 13.01 -6.55 12.76
C ALA A 480 13.29 -7.57 11.65
N SER A 481 13.16 -8.87 11.95
CA SER A 481 13.29 -9.95 10.96
C SER A 481 12.21 -9.98 9.88
N VAL A 482 11.12 -9.21 10.01
CA VAL A 482 10.06 -9.11 8.99
C VAL A 482 10.57 -8.50 7.68
N ALA A 483 11.49 -7.53 7.78
CA ALA A 483 12.08 -6.84 6.64
C ALA A 483 13.55 -6.48 6.94
N PRO A 484 14.49 -7.45 6.85
CA PRO A 484 15.87 -7.25 7.29
C PRO A 484 16.58 -6.08 6.63
N ILE A 485 16.35 -5.84 5.33
CA ILE A 485 16.97 -4.72 4.61
C ILE A 485 16.60 -3.36 5.22
N LEU A 486 15.37 -3.22 5.73
CA LEU A 486 14.89 -2.00 6.36
C LEU A 486 15.43 -1.86 7.79
N TRP A 487 15.27 -2.91 8.61
CA TRP A 487 15.41 -2.81 10.05
C TRP A 487 16.75 -3.30 10.61
N GLN A 488 17.45 -4.19 9.89
CA GLN A 488 18.70 -4.79 10.37
C GLN A 488 19.93 -4.32 9.60
N TYR A 489 19.76 -3.92 8.33
CA TYR A 489 20.89 -3.72 7.43
C TYR A 489 21.04 -2.27 6.93
N GLY A 490 20.40 -1.32 7.61
CA GLY A 490 20.73 0.10 7.55
C GLY A 490 19.87 0.97 6.64
N ALA A 491 18.85 0.44 5.94
CA ALA A 491 17.99 1.31 5.14
C ALA A 491 17.19 2.28 6.04
N ILE A 492 16.70 1.80 7.18
CA ILE A 492 16.07 2.61 8.23
C ILE A 492 16.92 2.51 9.49
N SER A 493 17.20 1.31 9.99
CA SER A 493 17.84 1.04 11.26
C SER A 493 18.79 -0.17 11.20
N ARG A 494 19.48 -0.46 12.32
CA ARG A 494 20.39 -1.60 12.52
C ARG A 494 20.03 -2.40 13.76
N LEU A 495 18.76 -2.77 13.88
CA LEU A 495 18.23 -3.59 14.97
C LEU A 495 18.70 -5.05 14.87
N ASN A 496 18.66 -5.76 16.00
CA ASN A 496 18.81 -7.21 15.99
C ASN A 496 17.53 -7.88 15.48
N PRO A 497 17.60 -9.13 14.96
CA PRO A 497 16.44 -9.81 14.36
C PRO A 497 15.19 -9.91 15.23
N ASN A 498 15.38 -9.96 16.56
CA ASN A 498 14.31 -10.13 17.55
C ASN A 498 13.87 -8.83 18.23
N ASP A 499 14.48 -7.71 17.90
CA ASP A 499 14.08 -6.39 18.41
C ASP A 499 12.74 -5.97 17.80
N ASP A 500 11.94 -5.21 18.51
CA ASP A 500 10.67 -4.69 18.03
C ASP A 500 10.91 -3.45 17.16
N ILE A 501 10.28 -3.43 15.97
CA ILE A 501 10.41 -2.29 15.06
C ILE A 501 9.74 -1.03 15.58
N ILE A 502 8.82 -1.18 16.53
CA ILE A 502 8.06 -0.05 17.08
C ILE A 502 8.97 0.94 17.81
N ASP A 503 10.05 0.46 18.41
CA ASP A 503 11.03 1.27 19.15
C ASP A 503 11.77 2.28 18.25
N GLU A 504 11.72 2.07 16.93
CA GLU A 504 12.31 2.96 15.91
C GLU A 504 11.26 3.85 15.20
N ILE A 505 9.98 3.69 15.55
CA ILE A 505 8.86 4.40 14.92
C ILE A 505 8.35 5.54 15.80
N ASP A 506 8.63 5.52 17.10
CA ASP A 506 8.18 6.50 18.11
C ASP A 506 8.85 7.87 17.96
#